data_5463c116135bdcdf8ddff1c07dfdfd39
#
_entry.id   5463c116135bdcdf8ddff1c07dfdfd39
#
_cell.length_a   1.000
_cell.length_b   1.000
_cell.length_c   1.000
_cell.angle_alpha   90.00
_cell.angle_beta   90.00
_cell.angle_gamma   90.00
#
_symmetry.space_group_name_H-M   'P 1'
#
loop_
_entity.id
_entity.type
_entity.pdbx_description
1 polymer ?
#
loop_
_entity_poly.entity_id
_entity_poly.type
_entity_poly.pdbx_seq_one_letter_code
_entity_poly.pdbx_strand_id
1 'polypeptide(L)' 'MFSVEVCCGAEELASTMLKMREWLDSRRFELDVFQHTVDGTKVTIHLQFKIEDEAIAFAEAFSGQLV' A
#
# COMPACT_ATOMS: atom_id res chain seq x y z
N MET A 1 1.13 -6.01 -14.31
CA MET A 1 0.98 -5.79 -12.87
C MET A 1 0.49 -4.39 -12.59
N PHE A 2 -0.22 -4.25 -11.51
CA PHE A 2 -0.83 -2.98 -11.16
C PHE A 2 -0.17 -2.45 -9.89
N SER A 3 0.48 -1.31 -10.00
CA SER A 3 1.25 -0.72 -8.91
C SER A 3 0.44 0.36 -8.21
N VAL A 4 0.54 0.39 -6.89
CA VAL A 4 -0.10 1.40 -6.06
C VAL A 4 0.96 2.04 -5.17
N GLU A 5 0.91 3.35 -5.03
CA GLU A 5 1.78 4.07 -4.11
C GLU A 5 0.95 4.78 -3.06
N VAL A 6 1.35 4.61 -1.80
CA VAL A 6 0.72 5.29 -0.68
C VAL A 6 1.79 6.05 0.08
N CYS A 7 1.57 7.33 0.31
CA CYS A 7 2.50 8.18 1.05
C CYS A 7 2.02 8.36 2.48
N CYS A 8 2.95 8.31 3.43
CA CYS A 8 2.66 8.60 4.83
C CYS A 8 3.88 9.24 5.49
N GLY A 9 3.69 9.75 6.69
CA GLY A 9 4.81 10.26 7.48
C GLY A 9 5.59 9.12 8.13
N ALA A 10 6.88 9.35 8.38
CA ALA A 10 7.72 8.34 9.01
C ALA A 10 7.16 7.90 10.37
N GLU A 11 6.54 8.81 11.11
CA GLU A 11 5.95 8.52 12.41
C GLU A 11 4.74 7.59 12.30
N GLU A 12 4.07 7.59 11.16
CA GLU A 12 2.87 6.80 10.93
C GLU A 12 3.15 5.48 10.22
N LEU A 13 4.41 5.23 9.87
CA LEU A 13 4.75 4.07 9.05
C LEU A 13 4.28 2.75 9.68
N ALA A 14 4.60 2.53 10.95
CA ALA A 14 4.27 1.28 11.61
C ALA A 14 2.75 1.05 11.66
N SER A 15 1.99 2.07 12.06
CA SER A 15 0.53 1.94 12.14
C SER A 15 -0.10 1.81 10.76
N THR A 16 0.43 2.53 9.77
CA THR A 16 -0.07 2.44 8.41
C THR A 16 0.16 1.05 7.83
N MET A 17 1.36 0.50 8.01
CA MET A 17 1.65 -0.84 7.50
C MET A 17 0.81 -1.90 8.19
N LEU A 18 0.57 -1.75 9.49
CA LEU A 18 -0.29 -2.68 10.21
C LEU A 18 -1.72 -2.65 9.67
N LYS A 19 -2.27 -1.47 9.44
CA LYS A 19 -3.60 -1.33 8.85
C LYS A 19 -3.68 -1.94 7.46
N MET A 20 -2.64 -1.74 6.66
CA MET A 20 -2.58 -2.31 5.33
C MET A 20 -2.60 -3.84 5.38
N ARG A 21 -1.80 -4.42 6.27
CA ARG A 21 -1.75 -5.87 6.42
C ARG A 21 -3.09 -6.44 6.88
N GLU A 22 -3.70 -5.82 7.87
CA GLU A 22 -5.00 -6.26 8.35
C GLU A 22 -6.06 -6.19 7.25
N TRP A 23 -6.04 -5.11 6.48
CA TRP A 23 -6.98 -4.93 5.38
C TRP A 23 -6.78 -5.99 4.30
N LEU A 24 -5.54 -6.25 3.92
CA LEU A 24 -5.23 -7.25 2.91
C LEU A 24 -5.58 -8.66 3.39
N ASP A 25 -5.27 -8.96 4.65
CA ASP A 25 -5.57 -10.27 5.22
C ASP A 25 -7.07 -10.52 5.30
N SER A 26 -7.85 -9.50 5.67
CA SER A 26 -9.30 -9.64 5.78
C SER A 26 -9.95 -9.91 4.43
N ARG A 27 -9.35 -9.44 3.35
CA ARG A 27 -9.84 -9.65 1.99
C ARG A 27 -9.12 -10.78 1.26
N ARG A 28 -8.08 -11.34 1.87
CA ARG A 28 -7.25 -12.40 1.29
C ARG A 28 -6.64 -12.00 -0.04
N PHE A 29 -6.25 -10.74 -0.17
CA PHE A 29 -5.57 -10.26 -1.34
C PHE A 29 -4.10 -10.63 -1.26
N GLU A 30 -3.52 -11.06 -2.37
CA GLU A 30 -2.12 -11.40 -2.46
C GLU A 30 -1.35 -10.29 -3.16
N LEU A 31 -0.20 -9.94 -2.59
CA LEU A 31 0.70 -8.96 -3.17
C LEU A 31 1.90 -9.66 -3.77
N ASP A 32 2.37 -9.14 -4.92
CA ASP A 32 3.64 -9.57 -5.47
C ASP A 32 4.80 -8.82 -4.84
N VAL A 33 4.59 -7.53 -4.57
CA VAL A 33 5.64 -6.67 -4.00
C VAL A 33 5.03 -5.80 -2.92
N PHE A 34 5.75 -5.67 -1.82
CA PHE A 34 5.41 -4.78 -0.73
C PHE A 34 6.71 -4.16 -0.23
N GLN A 35 7.00 -2.96 -0.69
CA GLN A 35 8.24 -2.25 -0.37
C GLN A 35 7.93 -0.83 0.10
N HIS A 36 8.90 -0.23 0.77
CA HIS A 36 8.78 1.17 1.13
C HIS A 36 10.10 1.89 0.90
N THR A 37 10.00 3.18 0.62
CA THR A 37 11.14 4.07 0.43
C THR A 37 11.00 5.23 1.40
N VAL A 38 12.08 5.55 2.10
CA VAL A 38 12.09 6.67 3.05
C VAL A 38 12.83 7.84 2.43
N ASP A 39 12.21 9.01 2.46
CA ASP A 39 12.80 10.24 1.97
C ASP A 39 12.55 11.35 2.99
N GLY A 40 13.54 11.58 3.86
CA GLY A 40 13.39 12.52 4.97
C GLY A 40 12.34 12.04 5.95
N THR A 41 11.27 12.83 6.10
CA THR A 41 10.14 12.49 6.97
C THR A 41 9.00 11.83 6.22
N LYS A 42 9.15 11.65 4.90
CA LYS A 42 8.12 11.02 4.07
C LYS A 42 8.49 9.60 3.76
N VAL A 43 7.47 8.74 3.78
CA VAL A 43 7.62 7.35 3.38
C VAL A 43 6.64 7.07 2.27
N THR A 44 7.12 6.46 1.20
CA THR A 44 6.28 6.00 0.10
C THR A 44 6.24 4.48 0.13
N ILE A 45 5.04 3.93 0.22
CA ILE A 45 4.84 2.49 0.24
C ILE A 45 4.42 2.05 -1.15
N HIS A 46 5.18 1.12 -1.72
CA HIS A 46 4.94 0.59 -3.06
C HIS A 46 4.38 -0.82 -2.96
N LEU A 47 3.25 -1.04 -3.60
CA LEU A 47 2.60 -2.34 -3.64
C LEU A 47 2.32 -2.70 -5.08
N GLN A 48 2.46 -3.98 -5.42
CA GLN A 48 2.10 -4.48 -6.74
C GLN A 48 1.08 -5.61 -6.60
N PHE A 49 0.00 -5.48 -7.33
CA PHE A 49 -1.09 -6.44 -7.35
C PHE A 49 -1.17 -7.12 -8.72
N LYS A 50 -1.60 -8.37 -8.73
CA LYS A 50 -1.81 -9.09 -9.98
C LYS A 50 -3.16 -8.75 -10.61
N ILE A 51 -4.12 -8.32 -9.80
CA ILE A 51 -5.49 -8.08 -10.23
C ILE A 51 -5.80 -6.59 -10.09
N GLU A 52 -6.28 -5.98 -11.18
CA GLU A 52 -6.58 -4.55 -11.22
C GLU A 52 -7.61 -4.14 -10.17
N ASP A 53 -8.67 -4.92 -10.02
CA ASP A 53 -9.72 -4.59 -9.06
C ASP A 53 -9.20 -4.51 -7.63
N GLU A 54 -8.24 -5.38 -7.28
CA GLU A 54 -7.61 -5.35 -5.97
C GLU A 54 -6.78 -4.10 -5.79
N ALA A 55 -6.04 -3.72 -6.82
CA ALA A 55 -5.24 -2.51 -6.78
C ALA A 55 -6.11 -1.26 -6.61
N ILE A 56 -7.20 -1.19 -7.34
CA ILE A 56 -8.14 -0.06 -7.26
C ILE A 56 -8.76 0.01 -5.88
N ALA A 57 -9.23 -1.12 -5.35
CA ALA A 57 -9.84 -1.17 -4.02
C ALA A 57 -8.84 -0.72 -2.94
N PHE A 58 -7.60 -1.16 -3.03
CA PHE A 58 -6.57 -0.76 -2.08
C PHE A 58 -6.28 0.73 -2.17
N ALA A 59 -6.12 1.25 -3.40
CA ALA A 59 -5.85 2.66 -3.61
C ALA A 59 -6.96 3.54 -3.01
N GLU A 60 -8.22 3.14 -3.20
CA GLU A 60 -9.33 3.88 -2.63
C GLU A 60 -9.36 3.80 -1.11
N ALA A 61 -9.07 2.64 -0.54
CA ALA A 61 -9.11 2.44 0.91
C ALA A 61 -8.04 3.27 1.64
N PHE A 62 -6.88 3.45 1.02
CA PHE A 62 -5.75 4.12 1.66
C PHE A 62 -5.36 5.44 0.98
N SER A 63 -6.23 5.97 0.13
CA SER A 63 -5.97 7.21 -0.60
C SER A 63 -4.66 7.16 -1.39
N GLY A 64 -4.35 5.98 -1.93
CA GLY A 64 -3.16 5.78 -2.72
C GLY A 64 -3.39 6.17 -4.18
N GLN A 65 -2.33 6.04 -4.98
CA GLN A 65 -2.38 6.33 -6.40
C GLN A 65 -1.97 5.10 -7.20
N LEU A 66 -2.68 4.85 -8.27
CA LEU A 66 -2.27 3.85 -9.25
C LEU A 66 -1.17 4.45 -10.13
N VAL A 67 -0.09 3.73 -10.30
CA VAL A 67 1.06 4.19 -11.09
C VAL A 67 1.46 3.19 -12.16
#